data_5e1ac7b0d7362b38dd35aa499fb90ce8
#
_entry.id   5e1ac7b0d7362b38dd35aa499fb90ce8
#
_cell.length_a   1.000
_cell.length_b   1.000
_cell.length_c   1.000
_cell.angle_alpha   90.00
_cell.angle_beta   90.00
_cell.angle_gamma   90.00
#
_symmetry.space_group_name_H-M   'P 1'
#
loop_
_entity.id
_entity.type
_entity.pdbx_description
1 polymer ?
#
loop_
_entity_poly.entity_id
_entity_poly.type
_entity_poly.pdbx_seq_one_letter_code
_entity_poly.pdbx_strand_id
1 'polypeptide(L)'
;MTARRAPVALLLSLLLAAPVSAYRILYAEQFYRLFHEQLTMGTDDIMENIVWLEQALAADFANPLYALARIDNKREWEQYRALFKMHVNLKLVEMHLKLASLYDKRVAYFYNAPWKEQNLESLKAAEGLYEKGLYYWQEALSWARKVRPYGISLEDIQKWEDEGSRIRSGELDYRRIIADQLARLERARAGFQAMGPGTY
;
A
#
# COMPACT_ATOMS: atom_id res chain seq x y z
N MET A 1 32.41 5.71 -58.29
CA MET A 1 32.75 6.19 -56.91
C MET A 1 31.58 6.00 -55.95
N THR A 2 31.23 4.75 -55.54
CA THR A 2 30.02 4.50 -54.72
C THR A 2 30.18 3.40 -53.64
N ALA A 3 31.41 3.11 -53.18
CA ALA A 3 31.64 1.94 -52.29
C ALA A 3 32.13 2.25 -50.88
N ARG A 4 31.97 3.49 -50.35
CA ARG A 4 32.50 3.83 -49.00
C ARG A 4 31.46 4.24 -47.95
N ARG A 5 30.16 4.17 -48.24
CA ARG A 5 29.11 4.59 -47.27
C ARG A 5 28.48 3.44 -46.46
N ALA A 6 28.67 2.17 -46.86
CA ALA A 6 28.08 1.01 -46.21
C ALA A 6 28.64 0.71 -44.78
N PRO A 7 29.96 0.88 -44.49
CA PRO A 7 30.45 0.53 -43.16
C PRO A 7 30.02 1.48 -42.03
N VAL A 8 29.73 2.73 -42.36
CA VAL A 8 29.32 3.75 -41.34
C VAL A 8 27.88 3.47 -40.87
N ALA A 9 26.99 3.07 -41.78
CA ALA A 9 25.59 2.77 -41.42
C ALA A 9 25.51 1.48 -40.55
N LEU A 10 26.40 0.50 -40.79
CA LEU A 10 26.48 -0.74 -39.99
C LEU A 10 26.98 -0.46 -38.56
N LEU A 11 27.95 0.43 -38.40
CA LEU A 11 28.47 0.85 -37.10
C LEU A 11 27.41 1.65 -36.28
N LEU A 12 26.63 2.49 -36.95
CA LEU A 12 25.55 3.23 -36.28
C LEU A 12 24.42 2.32 -35.82
N SER A 13 24.08 1.28 -36.58
CA SER A 13 23.05 0.30 -36.16
C SER A 13 23.50 -0.60 -35.03
N LEU A 14 24.78 -0.92 -34.91
CA LEU A 14 25.33 -1.65 -33.76
C LEU A 14 25.34 -0.84 -32.46
N LEU A 15 25.53 0.48 -32.55
CA LEU A 15 25.46 1.37 -31.39
C LEU A 15 24.04 1.55 -30.85
N LEU A 16 23.01 1.41 -31.71
CA LEU A 16 21.61 1.45 -31.32
C LEU A 16 21.09 0.12 -30.73
N ALA A 17 21.84 -0.97 -30.89
CA ALA A 17 21.54 -2.29 -30.35
C ALA A 17 22.18 -2.54 -28.96
N ALA A 18 22.73 -1.52 -28.30
CA ALA A 18 23.17 -1.65 -26.93
C ALA A 18 21.94 -2.08 -26.09
N PRO A 19 22.01 -3.21 -25.36
CA PRO A 19 20.90 -3.61 -24.51
C PRO A 19 20.63 -2.46 -23.53
N VAL A 20 19.49 -1.83 -23.65
CA VAL A 20 18.99 -0.93 -22.62
C VAL A 20 18.84 -1.81 -21.39
N SER A 21 19.81 -1.76 -20.50
CA SER A 21 19.76 -2.45 -19.22
C SER A 21 18.63 -1.77 -18.44
N ALA A 22 17.42 -2.31 -18.60
CA ALA A 22 16.27 -1.84 -17.86
C ALA A 22 16.62 -1.95 -16.36
N TYR A 23 16.56 -0.85 -15.65
CA TYR A 23 16.78 -0.83 -14.21
C TYR A 23 15.82 -1.83 -13.57
N ARG A 24 16.39 -2.89 -12.95
CA ARG A 24 15.60 -3.95 -12.38
C ARG A 24 15.33 -3.65 -10.90
N ILE A 25 14.07 -3.50 -10.56
CA ILE A 25 13.65 -3.34 -9.18
C ILE A 25 13.65 -4.73 -8.53
N LEU A 26 14.40 -4.89 -7.45
CA LEU A 26 14.63 -6.19 -6.81
C LEU A 26 14.36 -6.17 -5.30
N TYR A 27 14.47 -5.01 -4.65
CA TYR A 27 14.52 -4.90 -3.19
C TYR A 27 13.35 -4.13 -2.61
N ALA A 28 13.01 -4.48 -1.39
CA ALA A 28 11.91 -3.90 -0.63
C ALA A 28 11.96 -2.35 -0.58
N GLU A 29 13.13 -1.79 -0.34
CA GLU A 29 13.35 -0.34 -0.28
C GLU A 29 13.11 0.36 -1.63
N GLN A 30 13.41 -0.33 -2.74
CA GLN A 30 13.17 0.21 -4.08
C GLN A 30 11.67 0.29 -4.38
N PHE A 31 10.91 -0.75 -4.07
CA PHE A 31 9.46 -0.76 -4.21
C PHE A 31 8.79 0.29 -3.32
N TYR A 32 9.27 0.43 -2.08
CA TYR A 32 8.75 1.45 -1.17
C TYR A 32 9.02 2.88 -1.67
N ARG A 33 10.18 3.13 -2.31
CA ARG A 33 10.46 4.42 -2.95
C ARG A 33 9.49 4.72 -4.10
N LEU A 34 9.12 3.72 -4.90
CA LEU A 34 8.11 3.90 -5.95
C LEU A 34 6.76 4.29 -5.37
N PHE A 35 6.32 3.63 -4.31
CA PHE A 35 5.12 4.06 -3.58
C PHE A 35 5.23 5.52 -3.12
N HIS A 36 6.37 5.91 -2.58
CA HIS A 36 6.57 7.29 -2.10
C HIS A 36 6.60 8.32 -3.23
N GLU A 37 7.23 7.98 -4.35
CA GLU A 37 7.25 8.83 -5.55
C GLU A 37 5.85 8.96 -6.16
N GLN A 38 5.11 7.87 -6.28
CA GLN A 38 3.74 7.88 -6.78
C GLN A 38 2.79 8.67 -5.87
N LEU A 39 2.95 8.57 -4.55
CA LEU A 39 2.15 9.34 -3.61
C LEU A 39 2.36 10.86 -3.76
N THR A 40 3.55 11.29 -4.20
CA THR A 40 3.86 12.70 -4.45
C THR A 40 3.44 13.19 -5.83
N MET A 41 3.44 12.32 -6.85
CA MET A 41 3.19 12.66 -8.25
C MET A 41 1.80 12.23 -8.75
N GLY A 42 1.20 11.20 -8.18
CA GLY A 42 -0.09 10.63 -8.58
C GLY A 42 -0.83 10.08 -7.37
N THR A 43 -1.31 10.98 -6.49
CA THR A 43 -1.98 10.61 -5.22
C THR A 43 -3.25 9.79 -5.43
N ASP A 44 -3.79 9.74 -6.63
CA ASP A 44 -5.11 9.16 -6.91
C ASP A 44 -5.06 7.71 -7.41
N ASP A 45 -3.89 7.19 -7.81
CA ASP A 45 -3.76 5.77 -8.16
C ASP A 45 -3.53 4.90 -6.93
N ILE A 46 -4.64 4.65 -6.20
CA ILE A 46 -4.62 3.84 -4.99
C ILE A 46 -4.24 2.39 -5.31
N MET A 47 -4.67 1.85 -6.46
CA MET A 47 -4.40 0.47 -6.86
C MET A 47 -2.92 0.25 -7.13
N GLU A 48 -2.28 1.15 -7.86
CA GLU A 48 -0.84 1.09 -8.14
C GLU A 48 -0.03 1.21 -6.84
N ASN A 49 -0.42 2.11 -5.95
CA ASN A 49 0.20 2.26 -4.63
C ASN A 49 0.10 0.98 -3.78
N ILE A 50 -1.04 0.28 -3.81
CA ILE A 50 -1.20 -1.03 -3.15
C ILE A 50 -0.21 -2.04 -3.74
N VAL A 51 -0.11 -2.13 -5.08
CA VAL A 51 0.81 -3.05 -5.74
C VAL A 51 2.26 -2.81 -5.32
N TRP A 52 2.73 -1.56 -5.30
CA TRP A 52 4.09 -1.24 -4.87
C TRP A 52 4.35 -1.61 -3.41
N LEU A 53 3.40 -1.36 -2.52
CA LEU A 53 3.52 -1.74 -1.11
C LEU A 53 3.51 -3.26 -0.90
N GLU A 54 2.68 -4.00 -1.62
CA GLU A 54 2.66 -5.47 -1.58
C GLU A 54 3.98 -6.06 -2.10
N GLN A 55 4.53 -5.51 -3.18
CA GLN A 55 5.84 -5.90 -3.68
C GLN A 55 6.96 -5.57 -2.67
N ALA A 56 6.88 -4.43 -1.98
CA ALA A 56 7.82 -4.09 -0.92
C ALA A 56 7.79 -5.08 0.26
N LEU A 57 6.64 -5.67 0.58
CA LEU A 57 6.54 -6.72 1.60
C LEU A 57 7.08 -8.07 1.13
N ALA A 58 6.90 -8.39 -0.17
CA ALA A 58 7.29 -9.68 -0.76
C ALA A 58 8.77 -9.74 -1.11
N ALA A 59 9.39 -8.61 -1.44
CA ALA A 59 10.79 -8.55 -1.85
C ALA A 59 11.76 -8.70 -0.67
N ASP A 60 12.96 -9.16 -0.97
CA ASP A 60 14.07 -9.16 -0.03
C ASP A 60 14.57 -7.74 0.23
N PHE A 61 15.12 -7.51 1.41
CA PHE A 61 15.82 -6.28 1.70
C PHE A 61 17.15 -6.22 0.95
N ALA A 62 17.55 -5.02 0.54
CA ALA A 62 18.92 -4.74 0.14
C ALA A 62 19.89 -4.94 1.32
N ASN A 63 21.16 -4.66 1.12
CA ASN A 63 22.09 -4.62 2.25
C ASN A 63 21.90 -3.32 3.06
N PRO A 64 22.43 -3.24 4.32
CA PRO A 64 22.28 -2.07 5.17
C PRO A 64 22.70 -0.72 4.57
N LEU A 65 23.62 -0.72 3.58
CA LEU A 65 24.06 0.52 2.91
C LEU A 65 22.97 1.16 2.02
N TYR A 66 21.96 0.39 1.63
CA TYR A 66 20.84 0.87 0.81
C TYR A 66 19.56 1.07 1.64
N ALA A 67 19.63 0.89 2.96
CA ALA A 67 18.50 1.18 3.85
C ALA A 67 18.05 2.64 3.73
N LEU A 68 16.82 2.90 4.17
CA LEU A 68 16.25 4.25 4.22
C LEU A 68 16.66 5.01 5.50
N ALA A 69 17.50 4.39 6.32
CA ALA A 69 18.09 4.97 7.51
C ALA A 69 19.55 4.53 7.61
N ARG A 70 20.35 5.30 8.32
CA ARG A 70 21.73 4.91 8.64
C ARG A 70 21.72 3.71 9.58
N ILE A 71 22.42 2.64 9.22
CA ILE A 71 22.51 1.39 9.95
C ILE A 71 23.98 1.12 10.29
N ASP A 72 24.33 1.17 11.57
CA ASP A 72 25.69 1.01 12.03
C ASP A 72 26.00 -0.42 12.53
N ASN A 73 24.98 -1.21 12.88
CA ASN A 73 25.17 -2.56 13.42
C ASN A 73 23.99 -3.51 13.13
N LYS A 74 24.18 -4.81 13.40
CA LYS A 74 23.18 -5.86 13.16
C LYS A 74 21.88 -5.64 13.94
N ARG A 75 21.94 -5.08 15.14
CA ARG A 75 20.75 -4.85 15.98
C ARG A 75 19.88 -3.75 15.40
N GLU A 76 20.47 -2.69 14.89
CA GLU A 76 19.76 -1.63 14.15
C GLU A 76 19.14 -2.17 12.85
N TRP A 77 19.86 -3.06 12.15
CA TRP A 77 19.33 -3.71 10.97
C TRP A 77 18.08 -4.54 11.25
N GLU A 78 18.07 -5.31 12.33
CA GLU A 78 16.89 -6.08 12.76
C GLU A 78 15.73 -5.15 13.15
N GLN A 79 16.00 -4.07 13.85
CA GLN A 79 15.02 -3.04 14.21
C GLN A 79 14.44 -2.37 12.96
N TYR A 80 15.30 -1.93 12.04
CA TYR A 80 14.91 -1.32 10.78
C TYR A 80 13.95 -2.21 9.99
N ARG A 81 14.28 -3.47 9.81
CA ARG A 81 13.43 -4.40 9.06
C ARG A 81 12.06 -4.62 9.72
N ALA A 82 12.02 -4.65 11.04
CA ALA A 82 10.76 -4.77 11.77
C ALA A 82 9.90 -3.50 11.63
N LEU A 83 10.52 -2.33 11.77
CA LEU A 83 9.85 -1.04 11.56
C LEU A 83 9.36 -0.86 10.12
N PHE A 84 10.19 -1.21 9.14
CA PHE A 84 9.81 -1.15 7.73
C PHE A 84 8.55 -2.00 7.45
N LYS A 85 8.57 -3.28 7.86
CA LYS A 85 7.42 -4.17 7.64
C LYS A 85 6.18 -3.71 8.38
N MET A 86 6.32 -3.23 9.60
CA MET A 86 5.22 -2.62 10.35
C MET A 86 4.63 -1.43 9.59
N HIS A 87 5.48 -0.48 9.19
CA HIS A 87 5.08 0.73 8.49
C HIS A 87 4.40 0.45 7.14
N VAL A 88 4.97 -0.43 6.31
CA VAL A 88 4.38 -0.79 5.02
C VAL A 88 3.01 -1.43 5.19
N ASN A 89 2.83 -2.31 6.19
CA ASN A 89 1.52 -2.87 6.51
C ASN A 89 0.52 -1.78 6.95
N LEU A 90 0.94 -0.78 7.73
CA LEU A 90 0.08 0.37 8.08
C LEU A 90 -0.34 1.15 6.83
N LYS A 91 0.58 1.38 5.89
CA LYS A 91 0.24 2.05 4.62
C LYS A 91 -0.75 1.23 3.79
N LEU A 92 -0.63 -0.09 3.78
CA LEU A 92 -1.62 -0.97 3.13
C LEU A 92 -3.00 -0.87 3.80
N VAL A 93 -3.06 -0.79 5.13
CA VAL A 93 -4.34 -0.50 5.82
C VAL A 93 -4.94 0.80 5.31
N GLU A 94 -4.17 1.89 5.32
CA GLU A 94 -4.62 3.22 4.87
C GLU A 94 -5.13 3.20 3.42
N MET A 95 -4.39 2.53 2.52
CA MET A 95 -4.76 2.42 1.11
C MET A 95 -6.04 1.60 0.90
N HIS A 96 -6.19 0.48 1.61
CA HIS A 96 -7.40 -0.35 1.54
C HIS A 96 -8.62 0.38 2.10
N LEU A 97 -8.48 1.14 3.21
CA LEU A 97 -9.55 1.99 3.74
C LEU A 97 -9.94 3.09 2.75
N LYS A 98 -8.97 3.74 2.13
CA LYS A 98 -9.21 4.75 1.10
C LYS A 98 -9.93 4.15 -0.10
N LEU A 99 -9.48 2.99 -0.59
CA LEU A 99 -10.12 2.29 -1.71
C LEU A 99 -11.54 1.82 -1.34
N ALA A 100 -11.74 1.25 -0.14
CA ALA A 100 -13.05 0.82 0.33
C ALA A 100 -14.04 2.00 0.37
N SER A 101 -13.58 3.18 0.76
CA SER A 101 -14.43 4.38 0.82
C SER A 101 -15.01 4.80 -0.54
N LEU A 102 -14.41 4.40 -1.66
CA LEU A 102 -14.93 4.66 -3.00
C LEU A 102 -16.12 3.77 -3.34
N TYR A 103 -16.17 2.58 -2.77
CA TYR A 103 -17.24 1.60 -2.97
C TYR A 103 -18.31 1.65 -1.89
N ASP A 104 -17.97 2.22 -0.72
CA ASP A 104 -18.84 2.27 0.44
C ASP A 104 -19.90 3.37 0.29
N LYS A 105 -21.11 2.97 -0.01
CA LYS A 105 -22.27 3.85 -0.20
C LYS A 105 -22.85 4.27 1.14
N ARG A 106 -22.35 5.36 1.72
CA ARG A 106 -22.88 5.93 2.98
C ARG A 106 -24.34 6.38 2.85
N VAL A 107 -24.62 7.02 1.72
CA VAL A 107 -25.95 7.45 1.31
C VAL A 107 -26.03 7.18 -0.19
N ALA A 108 -26.97 6.35 -0.63
CA ALA A 108 -27.20 6.21 -2.06
C ALA A 108 -27.87 7.50 -2.53
N TYR A 109 -27.27 8.17 -3.50
CA TYR A 109 -27.90 9.31 -4.16
C TYR A 109 -29.19 8.93 -4.88
N PHE A 110 -29.38 7.62 -5.14
CA PHE A 110 -30.54 7.04 -5.78
C PHE A 110 -31.04 5.87 -4.92
N TYR A 111 -31.91 6.18 -3.97
CA TYR A 111 -32.62 5.19 -3.14
C TYR A 111 -33.80 4.63 -3.93
N ASN A 112 -33.53 3.98 -5.06
CA ASN A 112 -34.62 3.32 -5.75
C ASN A 112 -34.29 1.85 -6.06
N ALA A 113 -35.36 1.07 -6.21
CA ALA A 113 -35.25 -0.35 -6.48
C ALA A 113 -34.39 -0.70 -7.73
N PRO A 114 -34.38 0.07 -8.83
CA PRO A 114 -33.55 -0.23 -10.00
C PRO A 114 -32.05 -0.26 -9.71
N TRP A 115 -31.55 0.47 -8.71
CA TRP A 115 -30.12 0.55 -8.36
C TRP A 115 -29.72 -0.35 -7.19
N LYS A 116 -30.65 -1.13 -6.65
CA LYS A 116 -30.47 -1.99 -5.48
C LYS A 116 -29.29 -2.95 -5.65
N GLU A 117 -29.26 -3.70 -6.75
CA GLU A 117 -28.25 -4.73 -6.99
C GLU A 117 -26.85 -4.11 -7.14
N GLN A 118 -26.72 -3.03 -7.90
CA GLN A 118 -25.43 -2.32 -8.05
C GLN A 118 -24.92 -1.77 -6.72
N ASN A 119 -25.83 -1.26 -5.89
CA ASN A 119 -25.45 -0.77 -4.56
C ASN A 119 -25.02 -1.93 -3.65
N LEU A 120 -25.69 -3.07 -3.67
CA LEU A 120 -25.33 -4.27 -2.91
C LEU A 120 -23.96 -4.84 -3.36
N GLU A 121 -23.69 -4.89 -4.66
CA GLU A 121 -22.38 -5.28 -5.20
C GLU A 121 -21.27 -4.32 -4.75
N SER A 122 -21.53 -3.01 -4.78
CA SER A 122 -20.58 -2.01 -4.31
C SER A 122 -20.26 -2.18 -2.82
N LEU A 123 -21.28 -2.40 -1.97
CA LEU A 123 -21.07 -2.67 -0.54
C LEU A 123 -20.28 -3.97 -0.30
N LYS A 124 -20.53 -5.01 -1.10
CA LYS A 124 -19.75 -6.26 -1.04
C LYS A 124 -18.27 -6.03 -1.39
N ALA A 125 -17.99 -5.20 -2.41
CA ALA A 125 -16.63 -4.83 -2.76
C ALA A 125 -15.94 -4.04 -1.62
N ALA A 126 -16.65 -3.08 -1.01
CA ALA A 126 -16.14 -2.33 0.15
C ALA A 126 -15.82 -3.25 1.33
N GLU A 127 -16.70 -4.21 1.64
CA GLU A 127 -16.51 -5.20 2.69
C GLU A 127 -15.20 -5.98 2.52
N GLY A 128 -14.97 -6.56 1.34
CA GLY A 128 -13.73 -7.29 1.06
C GLY A 128 -12.47 -6.43 1.16
N LEU A 129 -12.56 -5.13 0.88
CA LEU A 129 -11.46 -4.20 1.06
C LEU A 129 -11.22 -3.86 2.55
N TYR A 130 -12.26 -3.72 3.36
CA TYR A 130 -12.13 -3.56 4.81
C TYR A 130 -11.53 -4.80 5.47
N GLU A 131 -11.91 -6.01 5.02
CA GLU A 131 -11.32 -7.27 5.50
C GLU A 131 -9.83 -7.37 5.16
N LYS A 132 -9.41 -6.95 3.96
CA LYS A 132 -8.00 -6.84 3.60
C LYS A 132 -7.27 -5.82 4.49
N GLY A 133 -7.88 -4.67 4.76
CA GLY A 133 -7.35 -3.69 5.72
C GLY A 133 -7.14 -4.31 7.10
N LEU A 134 -8.09 -5.11 7.59
CA LEU A 134 -7.97 -5.81 8.86
C LEU A 134 -6.83 -6.85 8.86
N TYR A 135 -6.64 -7.57 7.76
CA TYR A 135 -5.51 -8.48 7.60
C TYR A 135 -4.16 -7.75 7.75
N TYR A 136 -3.96 -6.66 7.01
CA TYR A 136 -2.72 -5.89 7.10
C TYR A 136 -2.53 -5.21 8.47
N TRP A 137 -3.62 -4.84 9.14
CA TRP A 137 -3.54 -4.38 10.52
C TRP A 137 -2.99 -5.45 11.47
N GLN A 138 -3.44 -6.70 11.35
CA GLN A 138 -2.94 -7.82 12.15
C GLN A 138 -1.45 -8.06 11.89
N GLU A 139 -1.03 -7.98 10.63
CA GLU A 139 0.38 -8.06 10.26
C GLU A 139 1.21 -6.91 10.86
N ALA A 140 0.70 -5.66 10.78
CA ALA A 140 1.35 -4.52 11.41
C ALA A 140 1.54 -4.72 12.92
N LEU A 141 0.52 -5.21 13.63
CA LEU A 141 0.60 -5.56 15.06
C LEU A 141 1.66 -6.64 15.33
N SER A 142 1.76 -7.65 14.47
CA SER A 142 2.75 -8.72 14.61
C SER A 142 4.18 -8.18 14.52
N TRP A 143 4.42 -7.25 13.59
CA TRP A 143 5.71 -6.59 13.44
C TRP A 143 6.00 -5.57 14.52
N ALA A 144 5.00 -4.79 14.97
CA ALA A 144 5.14 -3.85 16.08
C ALA A 144 5.62 -4.51 17.38
N ARG A 145 5.23 -5.77 17.62
CA ARG A 145 5.71 -6.56 18.77
C ARG A 145 7.19 -6.92 18.69
N LYS A 146 7.77 -6.96 17.49
CA LYS A 146 9.20 -7.23 17.25
C LYS A 146 10.06 -5.98 17.38
N VAL A 147 9.44 -4.79 17.27
CA VAL A 147 10.09 -3.51 17.47
C VAL A 147 10.43 -3.33 18.95
N ARG A 148 11.69 -3.17 19.28
CA ARG A 148 12.15 -2.99 20.68
C ARG A 148 12.00 -1.52 21.07
N PRO A 149 11.33 -1.21 22.21
CA PRO A 149 10.97 0.17 22.56
C PRO A 149 12.13 1.04 23.07
N TYR A 150 13.33 0.48 23.31
CA TYR A 150 14.40 1.23 23.98
C TYR A 150 15.78 1.03 23.36
N GLY A 151 16.50 2.14 23.21
CA GLY A 151 17.94 2.21 23.02
C GLY A 151 18.45 2.21 21.59
N ILE A 152 17.58 2.23 20.60
CA ILE A 152 17.95 2.42 19.20
C ILE A 152 16.95 3.42 18.62
N SER A 153 17.41 4.61 18.29
CA SER A 153 16.64 5.58 17.50
C SER A 153 17.27 5.65 16.11
N LEU A 154 16.46 5.45 15.09
CA LEU A 154 16.84 5.60 13.69
C LEU A 154 16.27 6.92 13.20
N GLU A 155 17.04 7.99 13.30
CA GLU A 155 16.61 9.37 13.08
C GLU A 155 15.86 9.55 11.73
N ASP A 156 16.37 8.95 10.67
CA ASP A 156 15.77 9.05 9.33
C ASP A 156 14.35 8.45 9.24
N ILE A 157 13.98 7.55 10.15
CA ILE A 157 12.69 6.86 10.18
C ILE A 157 11.96 7.02 11.52
N GLN A 158 12.24 8.11 12.24
CA GLN A 158 11.61 8.44 13.53
C GLN A 158 10.08 8.29 13.48
N LYS A 159 9.46 8.68 12.37
CA LYS A 159 8.02 8.56 12.16
C LYS A 159 7.51 7.11 12.29
N TRP A 160 8.29 6.12 11.85
CA TRP A 160 7.90 4.70 11.99
C TRP A 160 8.02 4.24 13.44
N GLU A 161 8.99 4.77 14.18
CA GLU A 161 9.11 4.50 15.62
C GLU A 161 7.92 5.08 16.40
N ASP A 162 7.47 6.29 16.02
CA ASP A 162 6.29 6.93 16.60
C ASP A 162 5.01 6.12 16.30
N GLU A 163 4.84 5.64 15.05
CA GLU A 163 3.75 4.73 14.69
C GLU A 163 3.75 3.48 15.58
N GLY A 164 4.92 2.84 15.73
CA GLY A 164 5.08 1.68 16.61
C GLY A 164 4.75 1.98 18.07
N SER A 165 5.08 3.18 18.55
CA SER A 165 4.74 3.64 19.90
C SER A 165 3.23 3.81 20.07
N ARG A 166 2.56 4.46 19.12
CA ARG A 166 1.10 4.67 19.10
C ARG A 166 0.32 3.36 19.01
N ILE A 167 0.84 2.36 18.29
CA ILE A 167 0.28 1.00 18.30
C ILE A 167 0.36 0.39 19.70
N ARG A 168 1.53 0.46 20.34
CA ARG A 168 1.73 -0.15 21.67
C ARG A 168 0.92 0.55 22.78
N SER A 169 0.73 1.84 22.69
CA SER A 169 -0.10 2.60 23.63
C SER A 169 -1.61 2.42 23.41
N GLY A 170 -2.02 1.82 22.28
CA GLY A 170 -3.42 1.70 21.90
C GLY A 170 -4.02 3.00 21.33
N GLU A 171 -3.21 4.04 21.13
CA GLU A 171 -3.66 5.29 20.50
C GLU A 171 -4.03 5.06 19.02
N LEU A 172 -3.28 4.23 18.32
CA LEU A 172 -3.56 3.80 16.95
C LEU A 172 -4.20 2.41 16.98
N ASP A 173 -5.49 2.34 16.66
CA ASP A 173 -6.26 1.09 16.58
C ASP A 173 -7.18 1.07 15.35
N TYR A 174 -6.64 0.54 14.26
CA TYR A 174 -7.40 0.37 13.02
C TYR A 174 -8.49 -0.70 13.12
N ARG A 175 -8.41 -1.64 14.07
CA ARG A 175 -9.48 -2.64 14.28
C ARG A 175 -10.78 -1.96 14.62
N ARG A 176 -10.75 -0.98 15.54
CA ARG A 176 -11.94 -0.22 15.93
C ARG A 176 -12.51 0.56 14.77
N ILE A 177 -11.65 1.26 14.03
CA ILE A 177 -12.06 2.04 12.85
C ILE A 177 -12.73 1.15 11.81
N ILE A 178 -12.13 -0.01 11.49
CA ILE A 178 -12.68 -0.95 10.51
C ILE A 178 -13.99 -1.55 11.00
N ALA A 179 -14.10 -1.94 12.28
CA ALA A 179 -15.32 -2.47 12.85
C ALA A 179 -16.49 -1.47 12.74
N ASP A 180 -16.25 -0.20 13.01
CA ASP A 180 -17.25 0.87 12.87
C ASP A 180 -17.71 1.02 11.41
N GLN A 181 -16.77 0.91 10.43
CA GLN A 181 -17.12 0.95 9.01
C GLN A 181 -17.95 -0.26 8.59
N LEU A 182 -17.56 -1.48 9.00
CA LEU A 182 -18.30 -2.70 8.71
C LEU A 182 -19.71 -2.68 9.31
N ALA A 183 -19.86 -2.23 10.56
CA ALA A 183 -21.17 -2.09 11.20
C ALA A 183 -22.06 -1.08 10.47
N ARG A 184 -21.50 -0.01 9.94
CA ARG A 184 -22.23 0.97 9.12
C ARG A 184 -22.64 0.37 7.78
N LEU A 185 -21.73 -0.36 7.13
CA LEU A 185 -21.97 -1.04 5.86
C LEU A 185 -23.12 -2.05 5.98
N GLU A 186 -23.18 -2.81 7.08
CA GLU A 186 -24.30 -3.73 7.35
C GLU A 186 -25.64 -3.01 7.45
N ARG A 187 -25.69 -1.87 8.14
CA ARG A 187 -26.92 -1.07 8.21
C ARG A 187 -27.36 -0.56 6.83
N ALA A 188 -26.41 -0.11 5.99
CA ALA A 188 -26.69 0.30 4.62
C ALA A 188 -27.20 -0.88 3.77
N ARG A 189 -26.57 -2.06 3.89
CA ARG A 189 -26.98 -3.29 3.22
C ARG A 189 -28.41 -3.67 3.57
N ALA A 190 -28.78 -3.68 4.85
CA ALA A 190 -30.13 -3.97 5.29
C ALA A 190 -31.14 -2.98 4.70
N GLY A 191 -30.79 -1.69 4.63
CA GLY A 191 -31.63 -0.67 3.99
C GLY A 191 -31.87 -0.96 2.50
N PHE A 192 -30.82 -1.29 1.73
CA PHE A 192 -30.97 -1.65 0.32
C PHE A 192 -31.77 -2.95 0.13
N GLN A 193 -31.54 -3.96 0.97
CA GLN A 193 -32.30 -5.22 0.90
C GLN A 193 -33.80 -5.03 1.11
N ALA A 194 -34.19 -4.11 1.97
CA ALA A 194 -35.58 -3.78 2.25
C ALA A 194 -36.28 -2.99 1.13
N MET A 195 -35.54 -2.44 0.14
CA MET A 195 -36.12 -1.69 -0.96
C MET A 195 -36.94 -2.58 -1.88
N GLY A 196 -38.17 -2.13 -2.21
CA GLY A 196 -39.10 -2.73 -3.15
C GLY A 196 -39.43 -1.80 -4.32
N PRO A 197 -40.24 -2.27 -5.28
CA PRO A 197 -40.58 -1.51 -6.50
C PRO A 197 -41.17 -0.09 -6.29
N GLY A 198 -41.72 0.18 -5.12
CA GLY A 198 -42.28 1.49 -4.74
C GLY A 198 -41.34 2.38 -3.91
N THR A 199 -40.08 1.99 -3.75
CA THR A 199 -39.08 2.78 -3.00
C THR A 199 -38.33 3.70 -3.95
N TYR A 200 -38.48 5.01 -3.74
CA TYR A 200 -37.83 6.06 -4.52
C TYR A 200 -36.86 6.83 -3.63
#